data_e29477fbedaae28c15972c4133b12eea
#
_entry.id   e29477fbedaae28c15972c4133b12eea
#
_cell.length_a   1.000
_cell.length_b   1.000
_cell.length_c   1.000
_cell.angle_alpha   90.00
_cell.angle_beta   90.00
_cell.angle_gamma   90.00
#
_symmetry.space_group_name_H-M   'P 1'
#
loop_
_entity.id
_entity.type
_entity.pdbx_description
1 polymer ?
#
loop_
_entity_poly.entity_id
_entity_poly.type
_entity_poly.pdbx_seq_one_letter_code
_entity_poly.pdbx_strand_id
1 'polypeptide(L)'
;QNISFVNKKTLYKELYLTLKTLQHKSGVRLHDGLMIPNIYGDILNGNNVNMIKYIDSLEKQGLLIIGGDVIYLSGNFDSGVDPLTVRVENLLVVYYNEVQPVSIVGKVINKIVESVDTISNKDIAMHLLDDQQLSYEYDKNMYINDKYNSKFDGINSSDNKPFILFPKKSNGIVVLLIHGLLSSPYEVRGFGEYLCGIGYIVVGARIVGHGTSPYDLLSYSYEDWIKSVYEYFQITSMLSENIVIVGFSTGGLIALREEFSSDYRVKSVVVISAPFFYTDFRVKFAPLVYYVNRVVGLVIGNNGVKPFFKNIPENEHINYWLVPTRSIYEIGKLVKSVKKCLCDVTIPMLVIYSKDDTLVSV
;
A
#
# COMPACT_ATOMS: atom_id res chain seq x y z
N GLN A 1 -28.33 9.45 22.70
CA GLN A 1 -28.89 8.11 22.42
C GLN A 1 -27.87 7.10 22.89
N ASN A 2 -28.24 6.26 23.85
CA ASN A 2 -27.41 5.13 24.26
C ASN A 2 -27.42 4.11 23.12
N ILE A 3 -26.42 4.17 22.24
CA ILE A 3 -26.22 3.15 21.21
C ILE A 3 -25.71 1.91 21.96
N SER A 4 -26.57 0.90 22.08
CA SER A 4 -26.24 -0.37 22.73
C SER A 4 -25.49 -1.34 21.78
N PHE A 5 -25.40 -1.00 20.50
CA PHE A 5 -24.73 -1.82 19.49
C PHE A 5 -24.20 -0.98 18.32
N VAL A 6 -23.21 -1.51 17.61
CA VAL A 6 -22.65 -0.93 16.37
C VAL A 6 -22.29 -2.03 15.39
N ASN A 7 -22.48 -1.79 14.10
CA ASN A 7 -21.98 -2.68 13.04
C ASN A 7 -20.45 -2.58 12.94
N LYS A 8 -19.74 -3.72 12.81
CA LYS A 8 -18.28 -3.77 12.73
C LYS A 8 -17.72 -2.89 11.60
N LYS A 9 -18.31 -2.96 10.40
CA LYS A 9 -17.84 -2.17 9.26
C LYS A 9 -17.98 -0.67 9.52
N THR A 10 -19.09 -0.25 10.12
CA THR A 10 -19.32 1.14 10.50
C THR A 10 -18.30 1.58 11.53
N LEU A 11 -18.08 0.79 12.60
CA LEU A 11 -17.09 1.09 13.63
C LEU A 11 -15.68 1.24 13.03
N TYR A 12 -15.27 0.32 12.16
CA TYR A 12 -13.94 0.38 11.55
C TYR A 12 -13.78 1.61 10.66
N LYS A 13 -14.82 1.96 9.89
CA LYS A 13 -14.86 3.19 9.09
C LYS A 13 -14.77 4.44 9.96
N GLU A 14 -15.53 4.49 11.07
CA GLU A 14 -15.51 5.60 12.03
C GLU A 14 -14.15 5.77 12.69
N LEU A 15 -13.53 4.68 13.15
CA LEU A 15 -12.20 4.68 13.76
C LEU A 15 -11.16 5.19 12.76
N TYR A 16 -11.15 4.67 11.54
CA TYR A 16 -10.23 5.08 10.51
C TYR A 16 -10.38 6.57 10.16
N LEU A 17 -11.58 7.04 9.92
CA LEU A 17 -11.86 8.43 9.56
C LEU A 17 -11.59 9.40 10.70
N THR A 18 -11.84 8.98 11.95
CA THR A 18 -11.47 9.76 13.15
C THR A 18 -9.95 9.94 13.20
N LEU A 19 -9.19 8.86 13.03
CA LEU A 19 -7.74 8.93 12.98
C LEU A 19 -7.25 9.87 11.87
N LYS A 20 -7.74 9.69 10.63
CA LYS A 20 -7.35 10.54 9.49
C LYS A 20 -7.69 12.01 9.74
N THR A 21 -8.85 12.30 10.31
CA THR A 21 -9.23 13.67 10.66
C THR A 21 -8.29 14.26 11.72
N LEU A 22 -7.91 13.48 12.72
CA LEU A 22 -7.00 13.93 13.78
C LEU A 22 -5.57 14.13 13.29
N GLN A 23 -5.07 13.32 12.34
CA GLN A 23 -3.76 13.48 11.71
C GLN A 23 -3.58 14.85 11.05
N HIS A 24 -4.63 15.36 10.44
CA HIS A 24 -4.63 16.66 9.75
C HIS A 24 -5.19 17.82 10.60
N LYS A 25 -5.50 17.55 11.89
CA LYS A 25 -6.12 18.56 12.74
C LYS A 25 -5.09 19.50 13.39
N SER A 26 -5.16 20.78 13.09
CA SER A 26 -4.32 21.79 13.73
C SER A 26 -4.51 21.77 15.26
N GLY A 27 -3.38 21.83 15.98
CA GLY A 27 -3.36 21.82 17.46
C GLY A 27 -3.49 20.42 18.09
N VAL A 28 -3.52 19.35 17.28
CA VAL A 28 -3.44 17.97 17.76
C VAL A 28 -2.06 17.41 17.45
N ARG A 29 -1.40 16.84 18.44
CA ARG A 29 -0.20 16.03 18.27
C ARG A 29 -0.54 14.59 18.62
N LEU A 30 -0.45 13.72 17.64
CA LEU A 30 -0.64 12.29 17.80
C LEU A 30 0.68 11.61 18.17
N HIS A 31 0.58 10.43 18.80
CA HIS A 31 1.72 9.54 18.96
C HIS A 31 2.26 9.12 17.60
N ASP A 32 3.57 9.00 17.45
CA ASP A 32 4.24 8.70 16.17
C ASP A 32 3.71 7.41 15.52
N GLY A 33 3.34 6.41 16.32
CA GLY A 33 2.72 5.18 15.81
C GLY A 33 1.39 5.39 15.08
N LEU A 34 0.66 6.49 15.37
CA LEU A 34 -0.56 6.86 14.66
C LEU A 34 -0.30 7.69 13.40
N MET A 35 0.96 7.99 13.10
CA MET A 35 1.42 8.63 11.87
C MET A 35 2.09 7.63 10.91
N ILE A 36 2.24 6.36 11.31
CA ILE A 36 2.90 5.31 10.52
C ILE A 36 1.83 4.34 10.01
N PRO A 37 1.49 4.36 8.71
CA PRO A 37 0.43 3.53 8.12
C PRO A 37 0.59 2.03 8.41
N ASN A 38 1.81 1.51 8.46
CA ASN A 38 2.08 0.11 8.80
C ASN A 38 1.62 -0.31 10.20
N ILE A 39 1.39 0.64 11.12
CA ILE A 39 0.93 0.36 12.49
C ILE A 39 -0.59 0.40 12.59
N TYR A 40 -1.24 1.39 11.97
CA TYR A 40 -2.68 1.58 12.03
C TYR A 40 -3.41 1.11 10.76
N GLY A 41 -2.68 0.73 9.73
CA GLY A 41 -3.25 0.20 8.50
C GLY A 41 -4.19 -1.00 8.76
N ASP A 42 -5.01 -1.33 7.78
CA ASP A 42 -6.02 -2.39 7.85
C ASP A 42 -7.14 -2.18 8.89
N ILE A 43 -7.21 -1.02 9.58
CA ILE A 43 -8.34 -0.68 10.46
C ILE A 43 -9.65 -0.68 9.65
N LEU A 44 -9.65 -0.03 8.50
CA LEU A 44 -10.83 0.08 7.64
C LEU A 44 -11.38 -1.28 7.20
N ASN A 45 -10.49 -2.25 6.97
CA ASN A 45 -10.83 -3.61 6.56
C ASN A 45 -11.09 -4.57 7.75
N GLY A 46 -10.90 -4.10 8.98
CA GLY A 46 -11.05 -4.91 10.18
C GLY A 46 -9.94 -5.92 10.43
N ASN A 47 -8.81 -5.81 9.71
CA ASN A 47 -7.68 -6.76 9.78
C ASN A 47 -6.48 -6.23 10.59
N ASN A 48 -6.61 -5.05 11.22
CA ASN A 48 -5.56 -4.53 12.07
C ASN A 48 -5.36 -5.39 13.32
N VAL A 49 -4.18 -5.98 13.45
CA VAL A 49 -3.87 -6.96 14.51
C VAL A 49 -4.02 -6.35 15.92
N ASN A 50 -3.62 -5.09 16.10
CA ASN A 50 -3.72 -4.43 17.41
C ASN A 50 -5.17 -4.16 17.78
N MET A 51 -5.98 -3.72 16.83
CA MET A 51 -7.42 -3.50 17.02
C MET A 51 -8.15 -4.81 17.33
N ILE A 52 -7.85 -5.89 16.59
CA ILE A 52 -8.44 -7.22 16.85
C ILE A 52 -8.12 -7.66 18.27
N LYS A 53 -6.84 -7.64 18.67
CA LYS A 53 -6.43 -8.01 20.02
C LYS A 53 -7.10 -7.18 21.10
N TYR A 54 -7.30 -5.90 20.83
CA TYR A 54 -7.99 -5.00 21.78
C TYR A 54 -9.47 -5.38 21.93
N ILE A 55 -10.18 -5.58 20.82
CA ILE A 55 -11.59 -6.01 20.81
C ILE A 55 -11.75 -7.36 21.52
N ASP A 56 -10.89 -8.35 21.22
CA ASP A 56 -10.89 -9.65 21.88
C ASP A 56 -10.65 -9.55 23.41
N SER A 57 -9.79 -8.60 23.83
CA SER A 57 -9.57 -8.34 25.25
C SER A 57 -10.81 -7.79 25.94
N LEU A 58 -11.53 -6.87 25.29
CA LEU A 58 -12.77 -6.30 25.81
C LEU A 58 -13.89 -7.36 25.90
N GLU A 59 -13.97 -8.25 24.92
CA GLU A 59 -14.93 -9.37 24.93
C GLU A 59 -14.64 -10.34 26.09
N LYS A 60 -13.38 -10.72 26.29
CA LYS A 60 -12.95 -11.57 27.41
C LYS A 60 -13.24 -10.96 28.78
N GLN A 61 -13.22 -9.64 28.88
CA GLN A 61 -13.60 -8.91 30.10
C GLN A 61 -15.11 -8.74 30.25
N GLY A 62 -15.92 -9.24 29.30
CA GLY A 62 -17.37 -9.12 29.33
C GLY A 62 -17.89 -7.71 29.07
N LEU A 63 -17.04 -6.80 28.56
CA LEU A 63 -17.41 -5.42 28.24
C LEU A 63 -18.09 -5.29 26.88
N LEU A 64 -17.82 -6.25 25.99
CA LEU A 64 -18.42 -6.37 24.67
C LEU A 64 -18.97 -7.78 24.46
N ILE A 65 -19.97 -7.89 23.61
CA ILE A 65 -20.48 -9.17 23.07
C ILE A 65 -20.42 -9.07 21.56
N ILE A 66 -19.78 -10.02 20.91
CA ILE A 66 -19.67 -10.06 19.45
C ILE A 66 -20.71 -11.04 18.89
N GLY A 67 -21.70 -10.50 18.17
CA GLY A 67 -22.74 -11.26 17.49
C GLY A 67 -22.64 -11.11 15.97
N GLY A 68 -21.82 -11.95 15.31
CA GLY A 68 -21.59 -11.84 13.86
C GLY A 68 -20.93 -10.51 13.48
N ASP A 69 -21.62 -9.69 12.67
CA ASP A 69 -21.14 -8.38 12.22
C ASP A 69 -21.49 -7.23 13.17
N VAL A 70 -22.07 -7.53 14.33
CA VAL A 70 -22.51 -6.52 15.31
C VAL A 70 -21.73 -6.68 16.61
N ILE A 71 -21.34 -5.55 17.20
CA ILE A 71 -20.75 -5.46 18.53
C ILE A 71 -21.76 -4.79 19.44
N TYR A 72 -22.08 -5.45 20.56
CA TYR A 72 -22.95 -4.97 21.62
C TYR A 72 -22.11 -4.52 22.81
N LEU A 73 -22.46 -3.39 23.42
CA LEU A 73 -21.91 -2.98 24.70
C LEU A 73 -22.68 -3.71 25.80
N SER A 74 -21.95 -4.42 26.67
CA SER A 74 -22.56 -5.26 27.73
C SER A 74 -22.38 -4.70 29.14
N GLY A 75 -21.75 -3.54 29.30
CA GLY A 75 -21.46 -2.96 30.60
C GLY A 75 -22.34 -1.79 30.99
N ASN A 76 -22.61 -1.64 32.28
CA ASN A 76 -23.10 -0.38 32.85
C ASN A 76 -21.94 0.62 32.85
N PHE A 77 -22.04 1.66 32.03
CA PHE A 77 -21.13 2.79 32.03
C PHE A 77 -21.47 3.83 33.13
N ASP A 78 -22.22 3.42 34.15
CA ASP A 78 -22.65 4.31 35.23
C ASP A 78 -21.48 4.77 36.11
N SER A 79 -21.41 6.07 36.26
CA SER A 79 -20.37 6.86 36.93
C SER A 79 -20.29 6.70 38.46
N GLY A 80 -20.81 5.60 39.02
CA GLY A 80 -20.87 5.35 40.49
C GLY A 80 -19.86 4.37 41.04
N VAL A 81 -18.93 3.87 40.23
CA VAL A 81 -17.97 2.84 40.67
C VAL A 81 -16.67 3.50 41.14
N ASP A 82 -16.11 2.97 42.23
CA ASP A 82 -14.81 3.40 42.75
C ASP A 82 -13.73 3.45 41.65
N PRO A 83 -12.99 4.57 41.51
CA PRO A 83 -11.99 4.77 40.44
C PRO A 83 -10.93 3.67 40.37
N LEU A 84 -10.59 2.99 41.46
CA LEU A 84 -9.62 1.90 41.51
C LEU A 84 -10.21 0.62 40.90
N THR A 85 -11.46 0.29 41.23
CA THR A 85 -12.20 -0.84 40.66
C THR A 85 -12.43 -0.65 39.14
N VAL A 86 -12.80 0.55 38.72
CA VAL A 86 -12.96 0.91 37.30
C VAL A 86 -11.66 0.71 36.51
N ARG A 87 -10.51 1.07 37.09
CA ARG A 87 -9.21 0.92 36.43
C ARG A 87 -8.83 -0.52 36.13
N VAL A 88 -9.26 -1.44 36.95
CA VAL A 88 -8.93 -2.87 36.83
C VAL A 88 -9.98 -3.63 36.03
N GLU A 89 -11.25 -3.27 36.17
CA GLU A 89 -12.38 -4.07 35.68
C GLU A 89 -13.02 -3.49 34.39
N ASN A 90 -12.82 -2.21 34.08
CA ASN A 90 -13.46 -1.58 32.91
C ASN A 90 -12.54 -0.61 32.17
N LEU A 91 -11.71 -1.15 31.29
CA LEU A 91 -10.78 -0.37 30.44
C LEU A 91 -11.50 0.65 29.55
N LEU A 92 -12.74 0.37 29.10
CA LEU A 92 -13.49 1.34 28.27
C LEU A 92 -13.82 2.62 29.02
N VAL A 93 -14.23 2.48 30.30
CA VAL A 93 -14.52 3.64 31.16
C VAL A 93 -13.23 4.43 31.44
N VAL A 94 -12.10 3.76 31.63
CA VAL A 94 -10.80 4.43 31.83
C VAL A 94 -10.47 5.29 30.62
N TYR A 95 -10.50 4.72 29.42
CA TYR A 95 -10.19 5.46 28.18
C TYR A 95 -11.21 6.56 27.91
N TYR A 96 -12.50 6.32 28.18
CA TYR A 96 -13.52 7.35 28.05
C TYR A 96 -13.21 8.56 28.95
N ASN A 97 -12.86 8.31 30.20
CA ASN A 97 -12.54 9.37 31.15
C ASN A 97 -11.24 10.12 30.81
N GLU A 98 -10.25 9.42 30.23
CA GLU A 98 -9.00 10.04 29.77
C GLU A 98 -9.20 10.90 28.50
N VAL A 99 -10.10 10.48 27.61
CA VAL A 99 -10.38 11.20 26.35
C VAL A 99 -11.37 12.35 26.56
N GLN A 100 -12.28 12.25 27.52
CA GLN A 100 -13.33 13.26 27.75
C GLN A 100 -12.79 14.68 27.96
N PRO A 101 -11.65 14.92 28.69
CA PRO A 101 -11.08 16.27 28.83
C PRO A 101 -10.52 16.81 27.52
N VAL A 102 -10.22 15.94 26.55
CA VAL A 102 -9.68 16.33 25.24
C VAL A 102 -10.84 16.66 24.29
N SER A 103 -11.46 17.81 24.51
CA SER A 103 -12.69 18.22 23.80
C SER A 103 -12.59 18.18 22.27
N ILE A 104 -11.36 18.34 21.72
CA ILE A 104 -11.12 18.29 20.27
C ILE A 104 -11.34 16.86 19.71
N VAL A 105 -10.94 15.83 20.45
CA VAL A 105 -11.12 14.42 20.06
C VAL A 105 -12.61 14.06 20.08
N GLY A 106 -13.30 14.40 21.17
CA GLY A 106 -14.74 14.16 21.27
C GLY A 106 -15.54 14.86 20.16
N LYS A 107 -15.20 16.11 19.81
CA LYS A 107 -15.83 16.83 18.69
C LYS A 107 -15.60 16.14 17.34
N VAL A 108 -14.39 15.61 17.11
CA VAL A 108 -14.07 14.88 15.86
C VAL A 108 -14.85 13.57 15.81
N ILE A 109 -14.86 12.79 16.90
CA ILE A 109 -15.62 11.53 16.97
C ILE A 109 -17.11 11.78 16.67
N ASN A 110 -17.76 12.72 17.38
CA ASN A 110 -19.16 13.03 17.17
C ASN A 110 -19.45 13.44 15.72
N LYS A 111 -18.62 14.30 15.15
CA LYS A 111 -18.77 14.71 13.76
C LYS A 111 -18.68 13.52 12.79
N ILE A 112 -17.72 12.60 13.00
CA ILE A 112 -17.57 11.42 12.13
C ILE A 112 -18.78 10.49 12.29
N VAL A 113 -19.20 10.18 13.52
CA VAL A 113 -20.36 9.31 13.79
C VAL A 113 -21.63 9.88 13.15
N GLU A 114 -21.85 11.21 13.18
CA GLU A 114 -22.99 11.86 12.55
C GLU A 114 -22.94 11.85 11.01
N SER A 115 -21.75 11.77 10.41
CA SER A 115 -21.56 11.92 8.96
C SER A 115 -21.05 10.68 8.25
N VAL A 116 -20.72 9.57 8.95
CA VAL A 116 -20.05 8.41 8.39
C VAL A 116 -20.76 7.80 7.18
N ASP A 117 -22.10 7.80 7.18
CA ASP A 117 -22.90 7.26 6.08
C ASP A 117 -22.92 8.16 4.84
N THR A 118 -22.58 9.44 5.00
CA THR A 118 -22.52 10.41 3.90
C THR A 118 -21.15 10.55 3.26
N ILE A 119 -20.11 9.97 3.89
CA ILE A 119 -18.74 10.02 3.38
C ILE A 119 -18.61 9.11 2.15
N SER A 120 -18.24 9.71 1.03
CA SER A 120 -18.16 9.03 -0.24
C SER A 120 -16.97 8.06 -0.33
N ASN A 121 -17.08 7.05 -1.19
CA ASN A 121 -15.94 6.16 -1.51
C ASN A 121 -14.74 6.93 -2.06
N LYS A 122 -14.98 8.04 -2.76
CA LYS A 122 -13.90 8.92 -3.24
C LYS A 122 -13.12 9.54 -2.08
N ASP A 123 -13.81 10.01 -1.03
CA ASP A 123 -13.13 10.59 0.14
C ASP A 123 -12.31 9.52 0.87
N ILE A 124 -12.83 8.30 1.00
CA ILE A 124 -12.09 7.19 1.58
C ILE A 124 -10.86 6.84 0.72
N ALA A 125 -11.02 6.78 -0.60
CA ALA A 125 -9.91 6.53 -1.54
C ALA A 125 -8.81 7.60 -1.41
N MET A 126 -9.17 8.86 -1.18
CA MET A 126 -8.21 9.94 -0.95
C MET A 126 -7.47 9.80 0.39
N HIS A 127 -8.15 9.35 1.46
CA HIS A 127 -7.48 9.05 2.73
C HIS A 127 -6.53 7.85 2.61
N LEU A 128 -6.90 6.82 1.88
CA LEU A 128 -6.02 5.68 1.61
C LEU A 128 -4.82 6.08 0.75
N LEU A 129 -5.00 6.97 -0.24
CA LEU A 129 -3.87 7.53 -0.98
C LEU A 129 -2.93 8.32 -0.06
N ASP A 130 -3.47 9.12 0.86
CA ASP A 130 -2.68 9.84 1.85
C ASP A 130 -1.85 8.88 2.72
N ASP A 131 -2.42 7.72 3.12
CA ASP A 131 -1.66 6.67 3.81
C ASP A 131 -0.50 6.14 2.98
N GLN A 132 -0.72 5.90 1.69
CA GLN A 132 0.33 5.45 0.78
C GLN A 132 1.43 6.51 0.60
N GLN A 133 1.07 7.79 0.60
CA GLN A 133 2.02 8.90 0.54
C GLN A 133 2.80 9.06 1.86
N LEU A 134 2.15 8.86 3.00
CA LEU A 134 2.82 8.82 4.32
C LEU A 134 3.80 7.65 4.43
N SER A 135 3.41 6.46 3.94
CA SER A 135 4.32 5.30 3.85
C SER A 135 5.54 5.61 3.00
N TYR A 136 5.35 6.23 1.84
CA TYR A 136 6.45 6.65 0.99
C TYR A 136 7.40 7.63 1.70
N GLU A 137 6.87 8.65 2.38
CA GLU A 137 7.68 9.61 3.12
C GLU A 137 8.43 8.94 4.27
N TYR A 138 7.79 8.03 4.98
CA TYR A 138 8.45 7.26 6.04
C TYR A 138 9.62 6.45 5.49
N ASP A 139 9.39 5.66 4.43
CA ASP A 139 10.43 4.86 3.78
C ASP A 139 11.57 5.74 3.28
N LYS A 140 11.25 6.85 2.59
CA LYS A 140 12.23 7.81 2.08
C LYS A 140 13.10 8.38 3.20
N ASN A 141 12.50 8.77 4.32
CA ASN A 141 13.23 9.34 5.46
C ASN A 141 14.14 8.32 6.14
N MET A 142 13.77 7.03 6.15
CA MET A 142 14.62 5.96 6.70
C MET A 142 15.93 5.81 5.93
N TYR A 143 15.96 6.14 4.63
CA TYR A 143 17.11 5.97 3.74
C TYR A 143 17.78 7.28 3.32
N ILE A 144 17.37 8.44 3.88
CA ILE A 144 17.91 9.76 3.54
C ILE A 144 19.30 10.01 4.16
N ASN A 145 19.74 9.16 5.09
CA ASN A 145 21.03 9.31 5.79
C ASN A 145 22.20 9.09 4.82
N ASP A 146 23.33 9.77 5.06
CA ASP A 146 24.56 9.76 4.24
C ASP A 146 25.05 8.35 3.86
N LYS A 147 24.80 7.34 4.72
CA LYS A 147 25.17 5.95 4.45
C LYS A 147 24.47 5.34 3.24
N TYR A 148 23.25 5.80 2.93
CA TYR A 148 22.40 5.29 1.87
C TYR A 148 22.24 6.29 0.71
N ASN A 149 22.66 7.54 0.93
CA ASN A 149 22.60 8.63 -0.05
C ASN A 149 23.92 8.66 -0.83
N SER A 150 24.18 7.61 -1.62
CA SER A 150 25.30 7.64 -2.53
C SER A 150 24.96 8.55 -3.72
N LYS A 151 25.99 9.18 -4.32
CA LYS A 151 25.86 9.99 -5.57
C LYS A 151 25.22 9.21 -6.73
N PHE A 152 24.94 7.94 -6.54
CA PHE A 152 24.41 6.99 -7.52
C PHE A 152 22.95 6.57 -7.23
N ASP A 153 22.31 7.12 -6.20
CA ASP A 153 20.92 6.70 -5.88
C ASP A 153 19.86 7.40 -6.74
N GLY A 154 20.28 8.35 -7.62
CA GLY A 154 19.54 8.85 -8.77
C GLY A 154 18.17 9.51 -8.53
N ILE A 155 17.66 9.50 -7.29
CA ILE A 155 16.28 9.93 -7.03
C ILE A 155 16.25 11.33 -6.42
N ASN A 156 16.36 12.32 -7.27
CA ASN A 156 16.17 13.73 -6.87
C ASN A 156 14.76 14.28 -7.21
N SER A 157 13.84 13.45 -7.69
CA SER A 157 12.51 13.91 -8.05
C SER A 157 11.62 13.96 -6.81
N SER A 158 10.95 15.10 -6.61
CA SER A 158 9.90 15.26 -5.58
C SER A 158 8.63 14.47 -5.92
N ASP A 159 8.52 13.92 -7.13
CA ASP A 159 7.28 13.38 -7.70
C ASP A 159 7.22 11.85 -7.73
N ASN A 160 8.06 11.17 -6.94
CA ASN A 160 8.05 9.70 -6.85
C ASN A 160 6.88 9.15 -6.02
N LYS A 161 5.97 10.01 -5.56
CA LYS A 161 4.80 9.64 -4.77
C LYS A 161 3.74 8.95 -5.62
N PRO A 162 2.97 8.02 -5.02
CA PRO A 162 1.75 7.55 -5.66
C PRO A 162 0.75 8.70 -5.82
N PHE A 163 -0.13 8.59 -6.81
CA PHE A 163 -1.06 9.66 -7.16
C PHE A 163 -2.41 9.16 -7.62
N ILE A 164 -3.42 10.03 -7.50
CA ILE A 164 -4.71 9.90 -8.19
C ILE A 164 -4.95 11.17 -9.01
N LEU A 165 -5.38 10.99 -10.27
CA LEU A 165 -5.77 12.07 -11.15
C LEU A 165 -7.26 11.95 -11.47
N PHE A 166 -8.00 13.06 -11.29
CA PHE A 166 -9.41 13.15 -11.61
C PHE A 166 -9.62 14.01 -12.85
N PRO A 167 -10.30 13.49 -13.87
CA PRO A 167 -10.63 14.29 -15.08
C PRO A 167 -11.71 15.32 -14.78
N LYS A 168 -11.80 16.37 -15.59
CA LYS A 168 -12.89 17.35 -15.50
C LYS A 168 -14.28 16.69 -15.69
N LYS A 169 -14.37 15.71 -16.59
CA LYS A 169 -15.56 14.89 -16.82
C LYS A 169 -15.10 13.43 -16.93
N SER A 170 -15.54 12.60 -15.98
CA SER A 170 -15.20 11.19 -15.98
C SER A 170 -16.04 10.42 -17.00
N ASN A 171 -15.39 9.44 -17.66
CA ASN A 171 -16.05 8.43 -18.50
C ASN A 171 -16.48 7.18 -17.71
N GLY A 172 -16.30 7.18 -16.37
CA GLY A 172 -16.69 6.08 -15.49
C GLY A 172 -15.67 4.94 -15.39
N ILE A 173 -14.51 5.05 -16.05
CA ILE A 173 -13.45 4.05 -16.02
C ILE A 173 -12.29 4.57 -15.18
N VAL A 174 -11.72 3.69 -14.36
CA VAL A 174 -10.48 3.94 -13.62
C VAL A 174 -9.33 3.12 -14.23
N VAL A 175 -8.19 3.76 -14.40
CA VAL A 175 -6.96 3.10 -14.86
C VAL A 175 -5.96 3.02 -13.72
N LEU A 176 -5.54 1.80 -13.37
CA LEU A 176 -4.44 1.54 -12.45
C LEU A 176 -3.14 1.41 -13.25
N LEU A 177 -2.20 2.33 -13.04
CA LEU A 177 -0.89 2.34 -13.67
C LEU A 177 0.17 1.77 -12.73
N ILE A 178 0.96 0.81 -13.22
CA ILE A 178 2.02 0.12 -12.46
C ILE A 178 3.34 0.29 -13.22
N HIS A 179 4.32 0.94 -12.57
CA HIS A 179 5.65 1.20 -13.13
C HIS A 179 6.57 -0.04 -13.15
N GLY A 180 7.73 0.10 -13.78
CA GLY A 180 8.75 -0.94 -13.87
C GLY A 180 9.68 -1.05 -12.66
N LEU A 181 10.58 -2.06 -12.71
CA LEU A 181 11.64 -2.24 -11.70
C LEU A 181 12.58 -1.05 -11.71
N LEU A 182 13.13 -0.72 -10.54
CA LEU A 182 14.09 0.37 -10.30
C LEU A 182 13.52 1.78 -10.54
N SER A 183 12.24 1.90 -10.88
CA SER A 183 11.59 3.14 -11.23
C SER A 183 10.66 3.65 -10.09
N SER A 184 9.69 4.48 -10.43
CA SER A 184 8.72 5.04 -9.50
C SER A 184 7.41 5.40 -10.23
N PRO A 185 6.35 5.81 -9.54
CA PRO A 185 5.11 6.28 -10.17
C PRO A 185 5.32 7.42 -11.19
N TYR A 186 6.41 8.17 -11.07
CA TYR A 186 6.75 9.24 -12.03
C TYR A 186 6.93 8.72 -13.47
N GLU A 187 7.45 7.51 -13.65
CA GLU A 187 7.64 6.88 -14.97
C GLU A 187 6.34 6.81 -15.79
N VAL A 188 5.23 6.54 -15.13
CA VAL A 188 3.92 6.38 -15.77
C VAL A 188 3.04 7.62 -15.65
N ARG A 189 3.52 8.68 -14.96
CA ARG A 189 2.72 9.86 -14.65
C ARG A 189 2.30 10.63 -15.89
N GLY A 190 3.20 10.88 -16.82
CA GLY A 190 2.88 11.61 -18.07
C GLY A 190 1.81 10.89 -18.90
N PHE A 191 1.87 9.55 -18.95
CA PHE A 191 0.82 8.76 -19.59
C PHE A 191 -0.50 8.85 -18.79
N GLY A 192 -0.42 8.84 -17.48
CA GLY A 192 -1.59 9.04 -16.61
C GLY A 192 -2.25 10.41 -16.81
N GLU A 193 -1.48 11.49 -16.97
CA GLU A 193 -1.97 12.84 -17.25
C GLU A 193 -2.69 12.91 -18.60
N TYR A 194 -2.14 12.25 -19.61
CA TYR A 194 -2.80 12.11 -20.92
C TYR A 194 -4.16 11.39 -20.78
N LEU A 195 -4.21 10.25 -20.13
CA LEU A 195 -5.44 9.48 -19.90
C LEU A 195 -6.47 10.30 -19.11
N CYS A 196 -6.02 11.00 -18.07
CA CYS A 196 -6.87 11.89 -17.29
C CYS A 196 -7.45 13.01 -18.17
N GLY A 197 -6.66 13.58 -19.08
CA GLY A 197 -7.08 14.61 -20.04
C GLY A 197 -8.22 14.16 -20.96
N ILE A 198 -8.31 12.86 -21.26
CA ILE A 198 -9.36 12.27 -22.12
C ILE A 198 -10.49 11.57 -21.34
N GLY A 199 -10.54 11.75 -20.00
CA GLY A 199 -11.71 11.41 -19.19
C GLY A 199 -11.58 10.21 -18.28
N TYR A 200 -10.43 9.56 -18.18
CA TYR A 200 -10.19 8.47 -17.24
C TYR A 200 -9.82 8.99 -15.86
N ILE A 201 -10.30 8.34 -14.81
CA ILE A 201 -9.68 8.47 -13.48
C ILE A 201 -8.42 7.62 -13.50
N VAL A 202 -7.31 8.12 -12.96
CA VAL A 202 -6.03 7.41 -13.01
C VAL A 202 -5.45 7.28 -11.62
N VAL A 203 -5.03 6.06 -11.27
CA VAL A 203 -4.31 5.74 -10.04
C VAL A 203 -2.91 5.28 -10.41
N GLY A 204 -1.89 6.01 -10.00
CA GLY A 204 -0.48 5.63 -10.17
C GLY A 204 0.04 4.94 -8.91
N ALA A 205 0.25 3.63 -8.99
CA ALA A 205 0.73 2.81 -7.88
C ALA A 205 2.24 2.95 -7.68
N ARG A 206 2.69 2.95 -6.43
CA ARG A 206 4.10 2.75 -6.05
C ARG A 206 4.31 1.30 -5.63
N ILE A 207 5.18 0.58 -6.31
CA ILE A 207 5.66 -0.70 -5.85
C ILE A 207 6.59 -0.45 -4.63
N VAL A 208 6.37 -1.15 -3.52
CA VAL A 208 7.18 -1.00 -2.30
C VAL A 208 8.67 -1.16 -2.59
N GLY A 209 9.50 -0.39 -1.91
CA GLY A 209 10.97 -0.34 -2.13
C GLY A 209 11.40 0.50 -3.33
N HIS A 210 10.47 1.08 -4.09
CA HIS A 210 10.74 1.91 -5.26
C HIS A 210 10.52 3.39 -4.97
N GLY A 211 11.23 4.25 -5.70
CA GLY A 211 11.17 5.71 -5.53
C GLY A 211 11.86 6.23 -4.26
N THR A 212 12.56 5.38 -3.52
CA THR A 212 13.27 5.68 -2.26
C THR A 212 14.76 5.44 -2.37
N SER A 213 15.20 4.18 -2.25
CA SER A 213 16.63 3.79 -2.34
C SER A 213 16.77 2.35 -2.84
N PRO A 214 17.86 2.02 -3.55
CA PRO A 214 18.20 0.63 -3.87
C PRO A 214 18.34 -0.26 -2.62
N TYR A 215 18.73 0.32 -1.48
CA TYR A 215 18.82 -0.41 -0.20
C TYR A 215 17.44 -0.73 0.36
N ASP A 216 16.46 0.15 0.17
CA ASP A 216 15.07 -0.12 0.50
C ASP A 216 14.54 -1.29 -0.34
N LEU A 217 14.72 -1.23 -1.65
CA LEU A 217 14.32 -2.28 -2.59
C LEU A 217 14.94 -3.64 -2.26
N LEU A 218 16.17 -3.67 -1.72
CA LEU A 218 16.85 -4.91 -1.29
C LEU A 218 16.07 -5.68 -0.21
N SER A 219 15.19 -5.01 0.54
CA SER A 219 14.44 -5.58 1.66
C SER A 219 13.22 -6.41 1.23
N TYR A 220 12.70 -6.20 0.02
CA TYR A 220 11.42 -6.74 -0.42
C TYR A 220 11.51 -7.94 -1.35
N SER A 221 10.51 -8.80 -1.29
CA SER A 221 10.26 -9.93 -2.18
C SER A 221 9.23 -9.54 -3.26
N TYR A 222 9.05 -10.39 -4.27
CA TYR A 222 8.02 -10.16 -5.28
C TYR A 222 6.59 -10.26 -4.71
N GLU A 223 6.40 -11.03 -3.66
CA GLU A 223 5.13 -11.11 -2.94
C GLU A 223 4.78 -9.76 -2.28
N ASP A 224 5.78 -9.08 -1.72
CA ASP A 224 5.61 -7.74 -1.13
C ASP A 224 5.25 -6.72 -2.23
N TRP A 225 5.84 -6.84 -3.42
CA TRP A 225 5.50 -5.99 -4.56
C TRP A 225 4.04 -6.17 -4.98
N ILE A 226 3.58 -7.44 -5.10
CA ILE A 226 2.18 -7.73 -5.43
C ILE A 226 1.25 -7.16 -4.36
N LYS A 227 1.56 -7.39 -3.08
CA LYS A 227 0.78 -6.89 -1.95
C LYS A 227 0.66 -5.37 -2.00
N SER A 228 1.76 -4.66 -2.21
CA SER A 228 1.74 -3.19 -2.28
C SER A 228 0.87 -2.67 -3.44
N VAL A 229 0.90 -3.31 -4.60
CA VAL A 229 0.02 -2.94 -5.73
C VAL A 229 -1.44 -3.29 -5.43
N TYR A 230 -1.70 -4.37 -4.70
CA TYR A 230 -3.07 -4.74 -4.30
C TYR A 230 -3.74 -3.67 -3.42
N GLU A 231 -2.98 -2.98 -2.58
CA GLU A 231 -3.50 -1.84 -1.81
C GLU A 231 -4.00 -0.71 -2.71
N TYR A 232 -3.30 -0.40 -3.82
CA TYR A 232 -3.77 0.55 -4.83
C TYR A 232 -4.95 0.02 -5.64
N PHE A 233 -5.01 -1.28 -5.87
CA PHE A 233 -6.18 -1.90 -6.49
C PHE A 233 -7.44 -1.73 -5.64
N GLN A 234 -7.32 -1.85 -4.31
CA GLN A 234 -8.42 -1.57 -3.39
C GLN A 234 -8.87 -0.09 -3.49
N ILE A 235 -7.94 0.87 -3.54
CA ILE A 235 -8.24 2.28 -3.78
C ILE A 235 -8.98 2.47 -5.11
N THR A 236 -8.47 1.84 -6.17
CA THR A 236 -9.06 1.89 -7.52
C THR A 236 -10.49 1.36 -7.52
N SER A 237 -10.73 0.27 -6.80
CA SER A 237 -12.03 -0.39 -6.67
C SER A 237 -13.09 0.45 -5.94
N MET A 238 -12.66 1.40 -5.11
CA MET A 238 -13.59 2.35 -4.48
C MET A 238 -14.05 3.45 -5.43
N LEU A 239 -13.30 3.69 -6.51
CA LEU A 239 -13.55 4.77 -7.45
C LEU A 239 -14.43 4.34 -8.62
N SER A 240 -14.41 3.05 -9.02
CA SER A 240 -15.25 2.50 -10.09
C SER A 240 -15.30 0.98 -10.09
N GLU A 241 -16.39 0.43 -10.64
CA GLU A 241 -16.57 -0.98 -10.99
C GLU A 241 -15.98 -1.32 -12.38
N ASN A 242 -15.44 -0.34 -13.11
CA ASN A 242 -14.83 -0.52 -14.41
C ASN A 242 -13.34 -0.17 -14.34
N ILE A 243 -12.50 -1.18 -14.17
CA ILE A 243 -11.07 -1.03 -13.95
C ILE A 243 -10.29 -1.53 -15.16
N VAL A 244 -9.32 -0.75 -15.61
CA VAL A 244 -8.28 -1.17 -16.56
C VAL A 244 -6.95 -1.14 -15.83
N ILE A 245 -6.16 -2.21 -15.92
CA ILE A 245 -4.83 -2.26 -15.32
C ILE A 245 -3.80 -2.14 -16.44
N VAL A 246 -2.87 -1.21 -16.30
CA VAL A 246 -1.76 -1.00 -17.23
C VAL A 246 -0.45 -1.18 -16.49
N GLY A 247 0.33 -2.17 -16.87
CA GLY A 247 1.62 -2.45 -16.27
C GLY A 247 2.76 -2.33 -17.27
N PHE A 248 3.81 -1.62 -16.85
CA PHE A 248 5.05 -1.50 -17.61
C PHE A 248 6.13 -2.40 -17.01
N SER A 249 6.82 -3.21 -17.84
CA SER A 249 7.91 -4.10 -17.45
C SER A 249 7.49 -5.02 -16.28
N THR A 250 8.12 -4.90 -15.10
CA THR A 250 7.74 -5.65 -13.88
C THR A 250 6.28 -5.39 -13.48
N GLY A 251 5.80 -4.15 -13.66
CA GLY A 251 4.39 -3.81 -13.45
C GLY A 251 3.45 -4.61 -14.34
N GLY A 252 3.87 -4.93 -15.58
CA GLY A 252 3.13 -5.79 -16.49
C GLY A 252 3.03 -7.24 -15.99
N LEU A 253 4.09 -7.77 -15.38
CA LEU A 253 4.05 -9.09 -14.73
C LEU A 253 3.09 -9.09 -13.54
N ILE A 254 3.12 -8.03 -12.72
CA ILE A 254 2.21 -7.90 -11.57
C ILE A 254 0.76 -7.81 -12.04
N ALA A 255 0.47 -7.02 -13.09
CA ALA A 255 -0.87 -6.84 -13.62
C ALA A 255 -1.54 -8.15 -14.09
N LEU A 256 -0.74 -9.15 -14.46
CA LEU A 256 -1.20 -10.46 -14.92
C LEU A 256 -1.44 -11.46 -13.78
N ARG A 257 -1.20 -11.07 -12.55
CA ARG A 257 -1.42 -11.96 -11.40
C ARG A 257 -2.91 -12.19 -11.15
N GLU A 258 -3.23 -13.40 -10.69
CA GLU A 258 -4.58 -13.86 -10.40
C GLU A 258 -5.33 -12.92 -9.45
N GLU A 259 -4.63 -12.33 -8.47
CA GLU A 259 -5.17 -11.40 -7.50
C GLU A 259 -5.87 -10.19 -8.14
N PHE A 260 -5.52 -9.88 -9.40
CA PHE A 260 -6.12 -8.78 -10.16
C PHE A 260 -7.00 -9.29 -11.30
N SER A 261 -6.50 -10.25 -12.08
CA SER A 261 -7.15 -10.69 -13.32
C SER A 261 -8.43 -11.51 -13.09
N SER A 262 -8.64 -12.05 -11.88
CA SER A 262 -9.87 -12.77 -11.53
C SER A 262 -10.98 -11.87 -10.99
N ASP A 263 -10.71 -10.60 -10.70
CA ASP A 263 -11.73 -9.68 -10.18
C ASP A 263 -12.65 -9.21 -11.32
N TYR A 264 -13.97 -9.40 -11.17
CA TYR A 264 -14.98 -9.04 -12.17
C TYR A 264 -15.00 -7.55 -12.54
N ARG A 265 -14.44 -6.69 -11.70
CA ARG A 265 -14.32 -5.24 -11.96
C ARG A 265 -13.23 -4.93 -12.97
N VAL A 266 -12.24 -5.81 -13.14
CA VAL A 266 -11.17 -5.64 -14.12
C VAL A 266 -11.69 -6.00 -15.50
N LYS A 267 -11.81 -5.02 -16.38
CA LYS A 267 -12.36 -5.17 -17.73
C LYS A 267 -11.28 -5.50 -18.75
N SER A 268 -10.05 -5.10 -18.53
CA SER A 268 -8.91 -5.43 -19.39
C SER A 268 -7.58 -5.16 -18.69
N VAL A 269 -6.53 -5.83 -19.20
CA VAL A 269 -5.14 -5.60 -18.79
C VAL A 269 -4.32 -5.18 -20.00
N VAL A 270 -3.48 -4.16 -19.83
CA VAL A 270 -2.48 -3.74 -20.82
C VAL A 270 -1.10 -4.04 -20.26
N VAL A 271 -0.32 -4.81 -21.01
CA VAL A 271 1.03 -5.25 -20.63
C VAL A 271 2.02 -4.65 -21.60
N ILE A 272 2.94 -3.83 -21.11
CA ILE A 272 3.94 -3.15 -21.92
C ILE A 272 5.33 -3.66 -21.53
N SER A 273 6.07 -4.23 -22.48
CA SER A 273 7.46 -4.72 -22.33
C SER A 273 7.69 -5.59 -21.08
N ALA A 274 6.76 -6.53 -20.76
CA ALA A 274 6.91 -7.40 -19.60
C ALA A 274 7.99 -8.48 -19.84
N PRO A 275 8.94 -8.69 -18.91
CA PRO A 275 10.11 -9.53 -19.12
C PRO A 275 9.80 -11.03 -18.92
N PHE A 276 9.04 -11.66 -19.82
CA PHE A 276 8.80 -13.11 -19.81
C PHE A 276 10.04 -13.91 -20.16
N PHE A 277 10.89 -13.36 -21.04
CA PHE A 277 12.16 -13.95 -21.47
C PHE A 277 13.24 -12.87 -21.43
N TYR A 278 14.38 -13.22 -20.87
CA TYR A 278 15.54 -12.34 -20.83
C TYR A 278 16.48 -12.67 -21.98
N THR A 279 16.97 -11.66 -22.67
CA THR A 279 18.01 -11.78 -23.69
C THR A 279 19.38 -12.06 -23.06
N ASP A 280 19.63 -11.51 -21.88
CA ASP A 280 20.91 -11.65 -21.19
C ASP A 280 20.99 -12.96 -20.38
N PHE A 281 21.85 -13.90 -20.82
CA PHE A 281 22.06 -15.15 -20.14
C PHE A 281 22.62 -15.00 -18.71
N ARG A 282 23.27 -13.88 -18.38
CA ARG A 282 23.81 -13.59 -17.03
C ARG A 282 22.69 -13.55 -15.97
N VAL A 283 21.49 -13.21 -16.35
CA VAL A 283 20.33 -13.24 -15.45
C VAL A 283 20.05 -14.65 -14.92
N LYS A 284 20.39 -15.71 -15.68
CA LYS A 284 20.25 -17.10 -15.24
C LYS A 284 21.13 -17.44 -14.02
N PHE A 285 22.22 -16.71 -13.81
CA PHE A 285 23.11 -16.88 -12.66
C PHE A 285 22.71 -16.05 -11.43
N ALA A 286 21.73 -15.17 -11.55
CA ALA A 286 21.25 -14.35 -10.44
C ALA A 286 20.87 -15.17 -9.20
N PRO A 287 20.20 -16.34 -9.31
CA PRO A 287 19.90 -17.19 -8.15
C PRO A 287 21.19 -17.65 -7.42
N LEU A 288 22.22 -18.06 -8.16
CA LEU A 288 23.48 -18.50 -7.58
C LEU A 288 24.14 -17.36 -6.82
N VAL A 289 24.26 -16.18 -7.43
CA VAL A 289 24.85 -14.99 -6.80
C VAL A 289 24.05 -14.59 -5.56
N TYR A 290 22.74 -14.66 -5.62
CA TYR A 290 21.86 -14.38 -4.47
C TYR A 290 22.12 -15.35 -3.31
N TYR A 291 22.17 -16.67 -3.56
CA TYR A 291 22.44 -17.65 -2.51
C TYR A 291 23.84 -17.52 -1.92
N VAL A 292 24.88 -17.27 -2.74
CA VAL A 292 26.23 -16.98 -2.26
C VAL A 292 26.24 -15.75 -1.37
N ASN A 293 25.59 -14.64 -1.80
CA ASN A 293 25.50 -13.44 -0.99
C ASN A 293 24.78 -13.70 0.34
N ARG A 294 23.73 -14.52 0.35
CA ARG A 294 22.98 -14.87 1.57
C ARG A 294 23.85 -15.65 2.55
N VAL A 295 24.55 -16.67 2.07
CA VAL A 295 25.44 -17.50 2.91
C VAL A 295 26.58 -16.66 3.47
N VAL A 296 27.24 -15.88 2.63
CA VAL A 296 28.35 -15.01 3.04
C VAL A 296 27.85 -13.91 4.00
N GLY A 297 26.66 -13.34 3.74
CA GLY A 297 26.05 -12.34 4.61
C GLY A 297 25.75 -12.87 6.02
N LEU A 298 25.37 -14.14 6.15
CA LEU A 298 25.18 -14.79 7.46
C LEU A 298 26.49 -14.93 8.25
N VAL A 299 27.61 -15.10 7.55
CA VAL A 299 28.94 -15.27 8.19
C VAL A 299 29.60 -13.92 8.51
N ILE A 300 29.47 -12.95 7.62
CA ILE A 300 30.14 -11.64 7.74
C ILE A 300 29.25 -10.57 8.40
N GLY A 301 27.96 -10.83 8.54
CA GLY A 301 26.99 -9.88 9.15
C GLY A 301 26.64 -8.69 8.26
N ASN A 302 26.71 -8.84 6.93
CA ASN A 302 26.37 -7.81 5.94
C ASN A 302 25.54 -8.38 4.78
N ASN A 303 25.29 -7.56 3.74
CA ASN A 303 24.47 -7.93 2.58
C ASN A 303 25.19 -8.86 1.57
N GLY A 304 26.31 -9.46 1.92
CA GLY A 304 27.10 -10.39 1.08
C GLY A 304 28.19 -9.68 0.26
N VAL A 305 28.84 -10.43 -0.63
CA VAL A 305 30.00 -9.96 -1.40
C VAL A 305 29.61 -9.00 -2.52
N LYS A 306 28.45 -9.23 -3.15
CA LYS A 306 27.98 -8.42 -4.29
C LYS A 306 26.47 -8.14 -4.19
N PRO A 307 26.04 -7.29 -3.24
CA PRO A 307 24.62 -7.01 -3.05
C PRO A 307 24.01 -6.24 -4.20
N PHE A 308 24.79 -5.48 -4.99
CA PHE A 308 24.34 -4.66 -6.09
C PHE A 308 25.14 -4.86 -7.36
N PHE A 309 24.49 -4.67 -8.50
CA PHE A 309 25.11 -4.45 -9.80
C PHE A 309 24.94 -2.97 -10.19
N LYS A 310 25.93 -2.45 -10.94
CA LYS A 310 25.78 -1.11 -11.56
C LYS A 310 24.75 -1.18 -12.68
N ASN A 311 23.90 -0.19 -12.78
CA ASN A 311 22.98 0.05 -13.84
C ASN A 311 23.34 1.36 -14.56
N ILE A 312 23.03 1.46 -15.83
CA ILE A 312 23.04 2.73 -16.57
C ILE A 312 21.56 3.05 -16.78
N PRO A 313 20.98 3.95 -15.97
CA PRO A 313 19.56 4.23 -16.02
C PRO A 313 19.21 4.92 -17.35
N GLU A 314 18.12 4.51 -17.99
CA GLU A 314 17.57 5.18 -19.16
C GLU A 314 17.08 6.59 -18.81
N ASN A 315 16.60 6.75 -17.58
CA ASN A 315 16.21 8.04 -17.03
C ASN A 315 16.87 8.23 -15.65
N GLU A 316 17.92 9.05 -15.63
CA GLU A 316 18.73 9.30 -14.42
C GLU A 316 17.96 9.93 -13.26
N HIS A 317 16.82 10.55 -13.54
CA HIS A 317 16.00 11.21 -12.52
C HIS A 317 15.00 10.27 -11.82
N ILE A 318 14.78 9.08 -12.37
CA ILE A 318 13.72 8.17 -11.91
C ILE A 318 14.29 6.80 -11.53
N ASN A 319 15.24 6.29 -12.33
CA ASN A 319 15.74 4.92 -12.19
C ASN A 319 16.96 4.84 -11.27
N TYR A 320 17.03 3.77 -10.49
CA TYR A 320 18.20 3.50 -9.66
C TYR A 320 19.45 3.19 -10.47
N TRP A 321 20.60 3.71 -10.03
CA TRP A 321 21.92 3.39 -10.56
C TRP A 321 22.45 2.04 -10.05
N LEU A 322 21.85 1.49 -9.00
CA LEU A 322 22.21 0.23 -8.41
C LEU A 322 21.03 -0.74 -8.49
N VAL A 323 21.27 -1.92 -9.03
CA VAL A 323 20.29 -3.02 -9.07
C VAL A 323 20.58 -3.98 -7.94
N PRO A 324 19.69 -4.15 -6.96
CA PRO A 324 19.87 -5.17 -5.95
C PRO A 324 19.87 -6.56 -6.58
N THR A 325 20.87 -7.37 -6.24
CA THR A 325 20.97 -8.76 -6.74
C THR A 325 19.73 -9.57 -6.37
N ARG A 326 19.16 -9.31 -5.18
CA ARG A 326 17.92 -9.93 -4.73
C ARG A 326 16.76 -9.59 -5.66
N SER A 327 16.64 -8.35 -6.14
CA SER A 327 15.51 -7.94 -7.00
C SER A 327 15.53 -8.72 -8.33
N ILE A 328 16.70 -8.99 -8.91
CA ILE A 328 16.81 -9.82 -10.11
C ILE A 328 16.33 -11.26 -9.83
N TYR A 329 16.68 -11.81 -8.68
CA TYR A 329 16.19 -13.12 -8.26
C TYR A 329 14.68 -13.13 -8.06
N GLU A 330 14.12 -12.10 -7.41
CA GLU A 330 12.69 -11.97 -7.14
C GLU A 330 11.87 -11.80 -8.43
N ILE A 331 12.38 -11.06 -9.44
CA ILE A 331 11.73 -11.03 -10.76
C ILE A 331 11.68 -12.42 -11.39
N GLY A 332 12.76 -13.20 -11.29
CA GLY A 332 12.76 -14.58 -11.80
C GLY A 332 11.68 -15.44 -11.15
N LYS A 333 11.39 -15.24 -9.87
CA LYS A 333 10.29 -15.91 -9.16
C LYS A 333 8.93 -15.39 -9.65
N LEU A 334 8.78 -14.07 -9.79
CA LEU A 334 7.56 -13.45 -10.30
C LEU A 334 7.22 -13.97 -11.70
N VAL A 335 8.17 -14.01 -12.63
CA VAL A 335 7.98 -14.60 -13.96
C VAL A 335 7.48 -16.05 -13.89
N LYS A 336 8.11 -16.88 -13.05
CA LYS A 336 7.67 -18.27 -12.86
C LYS A 336 6.26 -18.35 -12.30
N SER A 337 5.91 -17.45 -11.39
CA SER A 337 4.60 -17.37 -10.77
C SER A 337 3.52 -16.96 -11.79
N VAL A 338 3.79 -15.92 -12.59
CA VAL A 338 2.88 -15.47 -13.66
C VAL A 338 2.67 -16.55 -14.72
N LYS A 339 3.75 -17.24 -15.16
CA LYS A 339 3.63 -18.33 -16.14
C LYS A 339 2.72 -19.46 -15.70
N LYS A 340 2.55 -19.69 -14.40
CA LYS A 340 1.65 -20.72 -13.87
C LYS A 340 0.17 -20.35 -13.99
N CYS A 341 -0.16 -19.06 -13.84
CA CYS A 341 -1.55 -18.57 -13.90
C CYS A 341 -1.92 -17.90 -15.23
N LEU A 342 -0.98 -17.79 -16.18
CA LEU A 342 -1.23 -17.07 -17.44
C LEU A 342 -2.35 -17.70 -18.28
N CYS A 343 -2.48 -19.03 -18.25
CA CYS A 343 -3.53 -19.73 -18.95
C CYS A 343 -4.95 -19.51 -18.37
N ASP A 344 -5.01 -19.05 -17.12
CA ASP A 344 -6.26 -18.80 -16.40
C ASP A 344 -6.76 -17.35 -16.60
N VAL A 345 -5.94 -16.50 -17.24
CA VAL A 345 -6.32 -15.11 -17.55
C VAL A 345 -7.29 -15.10 -18.72
N THR A 346 -8.56 -14.83 -18.44
CA THR A 346 -9.66 -14.85 -19.43
C THR A 346 -10.13 -13.46 -19.86
N ILE A 347 -9.64 -12.41 -19.19
CA ILE A 347 -10.01 -11.02 -19.50
C ILE A 347 -9.29 -10.51 -20.75
N PRO A 348 -9.88 -9.55 -21.51
CA PRO A 348 -9.23 -8.93 -22.65
C PRO A 348 -7.86 -8.37 -22.29
N MET A 349 -6.86 -8.68 -23.09
CA MET A 349 -5.47 -8.29 -22.86
C MET A 349 -4.88 -7.64 -24.12
N LEU A 350 -4.22 -6.47 -23.91
CA LEU A 350 -3.38 -5.83 -24.93
C LEU A 350 -1.92 -6.00 -24.52
N VAL A 351 -1.13 -6.58 -25.40
CA VAL A 351 0.31 -6.78 -25.17
C VAL A 351 1.11 -5.94 -26.16
N ILE A 352 2.01 -5.12 -25.62
CA ILE A 352 2.83 -4.19 -26.41
C ILE A 352 4.31 -4.50 -26.15
N TYR A 353 5.05 -4.78 -27.20
CA TYR A 353 6.51 -4.95 -27.18
C TYR A 353 7.17 -4.14 -28.30
N SER A 354 8.39 -3.66 -28.03
CA SER A 354 9.27 -3.13 -29.08
C SER A 354 10.08 -4.27 -29.70
N LYS A 355 10.28 -4.26 -31.01
CA LYS A 355 11.20 -5.20 -31.70
C LYS A 355 12.66 -4.94 -31.34
N ASP A 356 12.96 -3.69 -30.96
CA ASP A 356 14.32 -3.22 -30.62
C ASP A 356 14.56 -3.21 -29.11
N ASP A 357 13.70 -3.89 -28.32
CA ASP A 357 13.89 -4.01 -26.87
C ASP A 357 15.14 -4.86 -26.59
N THR A 358 16.13 -4.23 -25.95
CA THR A 358 17.43 -4.88 -25.65
C THR A 358 17.40 -5.72 -24.39
N LEU A 359 16.37 -5.55 -23.55
CA LEU A 359 16.27 -6.23 -22.24
C LEU A 359 15.32 -7.43 -22.31
N VAL A 360 14.26 -7.31 -23.09
CA VAL A 360 13.17 -8.30 -23.16
C VAL A 360 13.09 -8.89 -24.55
N SER A 361 13.13 -10.23 -24.64
CA SER A 361 12.87 -10.96 -25.87
C SER A 361 11.36 -11.11 -26.08
N VAL A 362 10.93 -10.86 -27.32
CA VAL A 362 9.55 -11.09 -27.78
C VAL A 362 9.30 -12.57 -27.97
#